data_63086fe56b7eaaf0f929560e64e2a188
#
_entry.id   63086fe56b7eaaf0f929560e64e2a188
#
_cell.length_a   1.000
_cell.length_b   1.000
_cell.length_c   1.000
_cell.angle_alpha   90.00
_cell.angle_beta   90.00
_cell.angle_gamma   90.00
#
_symmetry.space_group_name_H-M   'P 1'
#
loop_
_entity.id
_entity.type
_entity.pdbx_description
1 polymer ?
#
loop_
_entity_poly.entity_id
_entity_poly.type
_entity_poly.pdbx_seq_one_letter_code
_entity_poly.pdbx_strand_id
1 'polypeptide(L)'
;MNSFNEKVVLITGAGNGIGRATALAFAKQNASVVVSDINHKDGETTVSLIKEAGGTATFIPCDVSREIEVRALVDGTVEAYGKLDIAFNNAGIEIEQSKLADGDEATYDKIMDINVKGVWLCMKYQIPAMLKQSASAIVNTASIAGLGAAPKMSIYAASKHAVIGLTKSAAVEYGKKGLRVNAVCPAVIETDMFRRAAEGDPKKAEFIKSMHPVGRIGQVEEVAAAVLYLCSENAGFTTGVALPVDGGATAI
;
A
#
# COMPACT_ATOMS: atom_id res chain seq x y z
N MET A 1 -20.70 -10.44 8.64
CA MET A 1 -20.87 -10.78 7.20
C MET A 1 -19.50 -10.68 6.55
N ASN A 2 -19.09 -11.70 5.80
CA ASN A 2 -17.79 -11.72 5.12
C ASN A 2 -17.88 -10.86 3.86
N SER A 3 -17.46 -9.59 3.95
CA SER A 3 -17.68 -8.60 2.89
C SER A 3 -16.81 -8.79 1.63
N PHE A 4 -15.84 -9.74 1.66
CA PHE A 4 -14.93 -10.00 0.55
C PHE A 4 -14.98 -11.45 0.03
N ASN A 5 -16.06 -12.17 0.34
CA ASN A 5 -16.26 -13.51 -0.21
C ASN A 5 -16.18 -13.49 -1.75
N GLU A 6 -15.50 -14.47 -2.33
CA GLU A 6 -15.25 -14.59 -3.78
C GLU A 6 -14.45 -13.42 -4.42
N LYS A 7 -13.96 -12.44 -3.65
CA LYS A 7 -13.09 -11.38 -4.19
C LYS A 7 -11.65 -11.85 -4.32
N VAL A 8 -11.01 -11.45 -5.40
CA VAL A 8 -9.58 -11.65 -5.65
C VAL A 8 -8.85 -10.35 -5.36
N VAL A 9 -7.89 -10.41 -4.44
CA VAL A 9 -7.14 -9.26 -3.91
C VAL A 9 -5.65 -9.44 -4.21
N LEU A 10 -5.05 -8.50 -4.91
CA LEU A 10 -3.61 -8.42 -5.15
C LEU A 10 -2.98 -7.37 -4.24
N ILE A 11 -1.93 -7.75 -3.49
CA ILE A 11 -1.23 -6.86 -2.57
C ILE A 11 0.26 -6.89 -2.85
N THR A 12 0.87 -5.73 -3.14
CA THR A 12 2.32 -5.60 -3.30
C THR A 12 2.98 -5.18 -1.98
N GLY A 13 4.24 -5.60 -1.76
CA GLY A 13 4.92 -5.40 -0.47
C GLY A 13 4.18 -6.11 0.67
N ALA A 14 3.63 -7.30 0.38
CA ALA A 14 2.81 -8.06 1.31
C ALA A 14 3.60 -9.06 2.17
N GLY A 15 4.92 -9.06 2.06
CA GLY A 15 5.81 -9.92 2.83
C GLY A 15 5.90 -9.54 4.31
N ASN A 16 5.65 -8.27 4.68
CA ASN A 16 5.70 -7.81 6.08
C ASN A 16 4.82 -6.57 6.33
N GLY A 17 4.84 -6.05 7.55
CA GLY A 17 4.24 -4.78 7.94
C GLY A 17 2.77 -4.62 7.52
N ILE A 18 2.44 -3.44 6.99
CA ILE A 18 1.08 -3.07 6.55
C ILE A 18 0.55 -4.04 5.49
N GLY A 19 1.38 -4.43 4.52
CA GLY A 19 0.97 -5.32 3.45
C GLY A 19 0.57 -6.70 3.96
N ARG A 20 1.38 -7.30 4.85
CA ARG A 20 1.05 -8.59 5.50
C ARG A 20 -0.23 -8.49 6.33
N ALA A 21 -0.34 -7.46 7.18
CA ALA A 21 -1.53 -7.28 8.00
C ALA A 21 -2.80 -7.15 7.16
N THR A 22 -2.71 -6.41 6.04
CA THR A 22 -3.82 -6.25 5.09
C THR A 22 -4.15 -7.58 4.39
N ALA A 23 -3.15 -8.36 3.99
CA ALA A 23 -3.35 -9.68 3.37
C ALA A 23 -4.08 -10.65 4.32
N LEU A 24 -3.65 -10.71 5.58
CA LEU A 24 -4.31 -11.51 6.62
C LEU A 24 -5.75 -11.03 6.88
N ALA A 25 -5.98 -9.71 6.89
CA ALA A 25 -7.31 -9.14 7.13
C ALA A 25 -8.30 -9.45 5.99
N PHE A 26 -7.86 -9.39 4.72
CA PHE A 26 -8.69 -9.80 3.58
C PHE A 26 -8.97 -11.31 3.59
N ALA A 27 -7.95 -12.13 3.82
CA ALA A 27 -8.10 -13.59 3.90
C ALA A 27 -9.09 -14.01 5.01
N LYS A 28 -9.05 -13.34 6.18
CA LYS A 28 -10.00 -13.56 7.28
C LYS A 28 -11.46 -13.24 6.88
N GLN A 29 -11.66 -12.44 5.83
CA GLN A 29 -12.98 -12.15 5.26
C GLN A 29 -13.27 -12.94 3.98
N ASN A 30 -12.60 -14.08 3.80
CA ASN A 30 -12.76 -15.06 2.72
C ASN A 30 -12.41 -14.53 1.31
N ALA A 31 -11.54 -13.53 1.20
CA ALA A 31 -10.93 -13.18 -0.08
C ALA A 31 -9.86 -14.20 -0.49
N SER A 32 -9.69 -14.41 -1.79
CA SER A 32 -8.51 -15.05 -2.35
C SER A 32 -7.40 -14.01 -2.51
N VAL A 33 -6.26 -14.21 -1.87
CA VAL A 33 -5.20 -13.19 -1.77
C VAL A 33 -3.98 -13.58 -2.60
N VAL A 34 -3.58 -12.71 -3.52
CA VAL A 34 -2.26 -12.76 -4.14
C VAL A 34 -1.31 -11.90 -3.32
N VAL A 35 -0.40 -12.56 -2.65
CA VAL A 35 0.70 -11.95 -1.89
C VAL A 35 1.85 -11.70 -2.85
N SER A 36 2.31 -10.46 -2.99
CA SER A 36 3.47 -10.14 -3.82
C SER A 36 4.49 -9.35 -3.04
N ASP A 37 5.74 -9.75 -3.16
CA ASP A 37 6.88 -9.09 -2.54
C ASP A 37 8.15 -9.40 -3.32
N ILE A 38 9.18 -8.55 -3.20
CA ILE A 38 10.52 -8.83 -3.72
C ILE A 38 11.25 -9.87 -2.86
N ASN A 39 10.90 -9.94 -1.57
CA ASN A 39 11.44 -10.92 -0.63
C ASN A 39 10.61 -12.21 -0.66
N HIS A 40 11.14 -13.23 -1.32
CA HIS A 40 10.48 -14.52 -1.45
C HIS A 40 10.13 -15.17 -0.10
N LYS A 41 11.06 -15.18 0.86
CA LYS A 41 10.87 -15.80 2.18
C LYS A 41 9.74 -15.14 2.95
N ASP A 42 9.67 -13.80 2.95
CA ASP A 42 8.64 -13.06 3.66
C ASP A 42 7.28 -13.22 3.00
N GLY A 43 7.23 -13.26 1.66
CA GLY A 43 6.01 -13.51 0.90
C GLY A 43 5.44 -14.92 1.15
N GLU A 44 6.28 -15.95 1.08
CA GLU A 44 5.88 -17.33 1.39
C GLU A 44 5.43 -17.48 2.85
N THR A 45 6.07 -16.78 3.78
CA THR A 45 5.66 -16.75 5.19
C THR A 45 4.22 -16.20 5.31
N THR A 46 3.91 -15.10 4.62
CA THR A 46 2.56 -14.52 4.63
C THR A 46 1.52 -15.47 4.06
N VAL A 47 1.83 -16.18 2.97
CA VAL A 47 0.95 -17.21 2.40
C VAL A 47 0.73 -18.36 3.38
N SER A 48 1.79 -18.83 4.05
CA SER A 48 1.68 -19.89 5.05
C SER A 48 0.76 -19.51 6.19
N LEU A 49 0.92 -18.29 6.74
CA LEU A 49 0.05 -17.75 7.80
C LEU A 49 -1.42 -17.70 7.37
N ILE A 50 -1.71 -17.29 6.13
CA ILE A 50 -3.07 -17.26 5.60
C ILE A 50 -3.64 -18.67 5.49
N LYS A 51 -2.88 -19.62 4.94
CA LYS A 51 -3.32 -21.02 4.75
C LYS A 51 -3.53 -21.72 6.09
N GLU A 52 -2.66 -21.52 7.07
CA GLU A 52 -2.79 -22.06 8.44
C GLU A 52 -4.05 -21.55 9.13
N ALA A 53 -4.47 -20.30 8.83
CA ALA A 53 -5.72 -19.74 9.31
C ALA A 53 -6.96 -20.19 8.49
N GLY A 54 -6.80 -21.10 7.53
CA GLY A 54 -7.89 -21.61 6.68
C GLY A 54 -8.26 -20.72 5.49
N GLY A 55 -7.46 -19.68 5.20
CA GLY A 55 -7.67 -18.78 4.05
C GLY A 55 -7.03 -19.29 2.75
N THR A 56 -7.28 -18.58 1.66
CA THR A 56 -6.76 -18.87 0.32
C THR A 56 -5.74 -17.80 -0.07
N ALA A 57 -4.51 -18.22 -0.38
CA ALA A 57 -3.48 -17.32 -0.86
C ALA A 57 -2.47 -18.00 -1.79
N THR A 58 -1.89 -17.20 -2.67
CA THR A 58 -0.78 -17.57 -3.58
C THR A 58 0.29 -16.49 -3.52
N PHE A 59 1.56 -16.88 -3.57
CA PHE A 59 2.68 -15.96 -3.67
C PHE A 59 3.12 -15.81 -5.13
N ILE A 60 3.29 -14.55 -5.59
CA ILE A 60 3.90 -14.22 -6.88
C ILE A 60 4.98 -13.16 -6.62
N PRO A 61 6.27 -13.48 -6.83
CA PRO A 61 7.35 -12.52 -6.61
C PRO A 61 7.28 -11.38 -7.62
N CYS A 62 7.61 -10.16 -7.18
CA CYS A 62 7.66 -9.00 -8.07
C CYS A 62 8.51 -7.88 -7.48
N ASP A 63 9.45 -7.40 -8.28
CA ASP A 63 10.03 -6.07 -8.14
C ASP A 63 9.14 -5.09 -8.91
N VAL A 64 8.40 -4.25 -8.17
CA VAL A 64 7.45 -3.29 -8.77
C VAL A 64 8.10 -2.23 -9.65
N SER A 65 9.42 -2.02 -9.53
CA SER A 65 10.17 -1.09 -10.40
C SER A 65 10.37 -1.64 -11.82
N ARG A 66 10.10 -2.94 -12.04
CA ARG A 66 10.33 -3.65 -13.30
C ARG A 66 9.04 -3.99 -14.01
N GLU A 67 8.80 -3.32 -15.14
CA GLU A 67 7.56 -3.45 -15.91
C GLU A 67 7.20 -4.90 -16.26
N ILE A 68 8.19 -5.70 -16.68
CA ILE A 68 7.97 -7.09 -17.08
C ILE A 68 7.45 -7.94 -15.91
N GLU A 69 7.94 -7.68 -14.69
CA GLU A 69 7.53 -8.41 -13.49
C GLU A 69 6.13 -7.98 -13.02
N VAL A 70 5.83 -6.69 -13.08
CA VAL A 70 4.49 -6.18 -12.74
C VAL A 70 3.43 -6.73 -13.71
N ARG A 71 3.75 -6.79 -15.01
CA ARG A 71 2.86 -7.42 -15.99
C ARG A 71 2.64 -8.89 -15.68
N ALA A 72 3.72 -9.64 -15.45
CA ALA A 72 3.64 -11.06 -15.10
C ALA A 72 2.85 -11.31 -13.80
N LEU A 73 2.97 -10.41 -12.80
CA LEU A 73 2.21 -10.47 -11.56
C LEU A 73 0.69 -10.37 -11.81
N VAL A 74 0.26 -9.40 -12.62
CA VAL A 74 -1.17 -9.23 -12.93
C VAL A 74 -1.70 -10.37 -13.79
N ASP A 75 -0.93 -10.78 -14.82
CA ASP A 75 -1.31 -11.90 -15.69
C ASP A 75 -1.43 -13.20 -14.86
N GLY A 76 -0.45 -13.50 -13.99
CA GLY A 76 -0.47 -14.65 -13.09
C GLY A 76 -1.60 -14.60 -12.06
N THR A 77 -1.99 -13.40 -11.60
CA THR A 77 -3.17 -13.24 -10.73
C THR A 77 -4.44 -13.68 -11.46
N VAL A 78 -4.63 -13.22 -12.71
CA VAL A 78 -5.80 -13.57 -13.52
C VAL A 78 -5.76 -15.04 -13.91
N GLU A 79 -4.59 -15.60 -14.21
CA GLU A 79 -4.44 -17.04 -14.49
C GLU A 79 -4.84 -17.90 -13.28
N ALA A 80 -4.40 -17.54 -12.08
CA ALA A 80 -4.66 -18.31 -10.87
C ALA A 80 -6.11 -18.25 -10.38
N TYR A 81 -6.80 -17.11 -10.57
CA TYR A 81 -8.11 -16.86 -9.96
C TYR A 81 -9.19 -16.38 -10.94
N GLY A 82 -8.89 -16.26 -12.23
CA GLY A 82 -9.83 -15.85 -13.27
C GLY A 82 -10.16 -14.38 -13.34
N LYS A 83 -9.79 -13.58 -12.34
CA LYS A 83 -10.15 -12.15 -12.23
C LYS A 83 -9.24 -11.38 -11.26
N LEU A 84 -9.42 -10.07 -11.22
CA LEU A 84 -8.85 -9.17 -10.20
C LEU A 84 -9.94 -8.16 -9.79
N ASP A 85 -10.38 -8.21 -8.54
CA ASP A 85 -11.41 -7.31 -8.00
C ASP A 85 -10.81 -6.13 -7.24
N ILE A 86 -9.74 -6.36 -6.47
CA ILE A 86 -9.14 -5.39 -5.56
C ILE A 86 -7.62 -5.41 -5.71
N ALA A 87 -7.02 -4.23 -5.71
CA ALA A 87 -5.57 -4.09 -5.65
C ALA A 87 -5.15 -3.15 -4.52
N PHE A 88 -4.15 -3.56 -3.74
CA PHE A 88 -3.49 -2.70 -2.76
C PHE A 88 -2.02 -2.54 -3.15
N ASN A 89 -1.68 -1.38 -3.72
CA ASN A 89 -0.33 -1.03 -4.13
C ASN A 89 0.40 -0.44 -2.91
N ASN A 90 1.03 -1.34 -2.14
CA ASN A 90 1.65 -0.97 -0.87
C ASN A 90 3.18 -1.00 -0.91
N ALA A 91 3.79 -1.71 -1.86
CA ALA A 91 5.26 -1.72 -1.99
C ALA A 91 5.83 -0.30 -2.06
N GLY A 92 6.84 -0.04 -1.24
CA GLY A 92 7.50 1.26 -1.17
C GLY A 92 8.66 1.26 -0.19
N ILE A 93 9.53 2.23 -0.34
CA ILE A 93 10.71 2.42 0.51
C ILE A 93 10.78 3.85 1.04
N GLU A 94 11.44 4.00 2.18
CA GLU A 94 11.96 5.23 2.74
C GLU A 94 13.40 4.97 3.17
N ILE A 95 14.35 5.63 2.52
CA ILE A 95 15.79 5.47 2.74
C ILE A 95 16.53 6.81 2.81
N GLU A 96 15.78 7.94 2.76
CA GLU A 96 16.32 9.29 2.74
C GLU A 96 16.49 9.83 4.16
N GLN A 97 17.68 10.35 4.48
CA GLN A 97 17.96 11.02 5.77
C GLN A 97 18.78 12.29 5.59
N SER A 98 18.79 12.87 4.40
CA SER A 98 19.56 14.05 4.03
C SER A 98 18.69 15.29 3.90
N LYS A 99 19.27 16.47 4.07
CA LYS A 99 18.60 17.70 3.64
C LYS A 99 18.50 17.74 2.12
N LEU A 100 17.55 18.50 1.60
CA LEU A 100 17.27 18.58 0.15
C LEU A 100 18.52 18.82 -0.69
N ALA A 101 19.39 19.73 -0.28
CA ALA A 101 20.61 20.06 -1.02
C ALA A 101 21.75 19.03 -0.87
N ASP A 102 21.64 18.13 0.10
CA ASP A 102 22.64 17.11 0.40
C ASP A 102 22.21 15.71 -0.09
N GLY A 103 21.09 15.62 -0.80
CA GLY A 103 20.58 14.38 -1.38
C GLY A 103 21.45 13.89 -2.55
N ASP A 104 21.45 12.57 -2.77
CA ASP A 104 22.15 11.95 -3.89
C ASP A 104 21.18 11.40 -4.94
N GLU A 105 21.66 11.36 -6.20
CA GLU A 105 20.86 10.95 -7.35
C GLU A 105 20.42 9.47 -7.26
N ALA A 106 21.26 8.59 -6.75
CA ALA A 106 20.96 7.16 -6.65
C ALA A 106 19.80 6.91 -5.66
N THR A 107 19.75 7.66 -4.54
CA THR A 107 18.63 7.64 -3.60
C THR A 107 17.36 8.19 -4.26
N TYR A 108 17.46 9.28 -5.03
CA TYR A 108 16.34 9.83 -5.79
C TYR A 108 15.78 8.79 -6.75
N ASP A 109 16.62 8.24 -7.62
CA ASP A 109 16.20 7.25 -8.61
C ASP A 109 15.52 6.05 -7.98
N LYS A 110 16.11 5.50 -6.92
CA LYS A 110 15.58 4.33 -6.24
C LYS A 110 14.21 4.60 -5.60
N ILE A 111 14.03 5.74 -4.93
CA ILE A 111 12.75 6.14 -4.33
C ILE A 111 11.70 6.35 -5.42
N MET A 112 12.02 7.08 -6.48
CA MET A 112 11.07 7.37 -7.56
C MET A 112 10.71 6.12 -8.37
N ASP A 113 11.67 5.24 -8.64
CA ASP A 113 11.44 3.98 -9.35
C ASP A 113 10.47 3.06 -8.60
N ILE A 114 10.65 2.93 -7.29
CA ILE A 114 9.80 2.02 -6.50
C ILE A 114 8.48 2.70 -6.13
N ASN A 115 8.52 3.90 -5.53
CA ASN A 115 7.34 4.52 -4.94
C ASN A 115 6.40 5.15 -5.97
N VAL A 116 6.91 5.64 -7.10
CA VAL A 116 6.10 6.33 -8.11
C VAL A 116 5.91 5.47 -9.35
N LYS A 117 7.00 5.11 -10.02
CA LYS A 117 6.94 4.28 -11.23
C LYS A 117 6.32 2.91 -10.92
N GLY A 118 6.67 2.29 -9.78
CA GLY A 118 6.10 1.02 -9.35
C GLY A 118 4.60 1.09 -9.17
N VAL A 119 4.07 2.11 -8.48
CA VAL A 119 2.61 2.31 -8.33
C VAL A 119 1.95 2.56 -9.68
N TRP A 120 2.55 3.38 -10.53
CA TRP A 120 2.04 3.64 -11.88
C TRP A 120 2.00 2.37 -12.73
N LEU A 121 3.07 1.57 -12.75
CA LEU A 121 3.13 0.29 -13.46
C LEU A 121 2.06 -0.68 -12.95
N CYS A 122 1.91 -0.79 -11.62
CA CYS A 122 0.85 -1.60 -11.03
C CYS A 122 -0.52 -1.18 -11.56
N MET A 123 -0.88 0.10 -11.46
CA MET A 123 -2.17 0.59 -11.98
C MET A 123 -2.31 0.40 -13.49
N LYS A 124 -1.22 0.62 -14.27
CA LYS A 124 -1.21 0.43 -15.73
C LYS A 124 -1.70 -0.96 -16.15
N TYR A 125 -1.29 -2.01 -15.43
CA TYR A 125 -1.66 -3.39 -15.74
C TYR A 125 -2.89 -3.88 -14.99
N GLN A 126 -3.13 -3.40 -13.77
CA GLN A 126 -4.29 -3.75 -12.96
C GLN A 126 -5.59 -3.20 -13.56
N ILE A 127 -5.61 -1.94 -13.98
CA ILE A 127 -6.83 -1.26 -14.47
C ILE A 127 -7.51 -2.03 -15.61
N PRO A 128 -6.81 -2.44 -16.70
CA PRO A 128 -7.46 -3.20 -17.77
C PRO A 128 -8.04 -4.54 -17.32
N ALA A 129 -7.39 -5.22 -16.35
CA ALA A 129 -7.89 -6.47 -15.79
C ALA A 129 -9.14 -6.24 -14.93
N MET A 130 -9.12 -5.17 -14.11
CA MET A 130 -10.19 -4.82 -13.18
C MET A 130 -11.44 -4.25 -13.86
N LEU A 131 -11.29 -3.57 -14.99
CA LEU A 131 -12.42 -3.05 -15.78
C LEU A 131 -13.27 -4.16 -16.45
N LYS A 132 -12.83 -5.40 -16.37
CA LYS A 132 -13.66 -6.56 -16.77
C LYS A 132 -14.68 -6.94 -15.69
N GLN A 133 -14.56 -6.36 -14.49
CA GLN A 133 -15.49 -6.56 -13.39
C GLN A 133 -16.51 -5.42 -13.32
N SER A 134 -17.69 -5.66 -12.76
CA SER A 134 -18.74 -4.65 -12.60
C SER A 134 -18.41 -3.59 -11.56
N ALA A 135 -17.60 -3.95 -10.56
CA ALA A 135 -17.14 -3.06 -9.50
C ALA A 135 -15.78 -3.51 -8.98
N SER A 136 -14.83 -2.59 -8.89
CA SER A 136 -13.47 -2.85 -8.43
C SER A 136 -12.88 -1.67 -7.66
N ALA A 137 -11.83 -1.93 -6.88
CA ALA A 137 -11.19 -0.89 -6.07
C ALA A 137 -9.66 -1.03 -6.04
N ILE A 138 -8.96 0.08 -6.22
CA ILE A 138 -7.53 0.22 -5.99
C ILE A 138 -7.31 1.12 -4.77
N VAL A 139 -6.41 0.70 -3.88
CA VAL A 139 -5.88 1.55 -2.82
C VAL A 139 -4.36 1.63 -2.99
N ASN A 140 -3.82 2.85 -2.95
CA ASN A 140 -2.39 3.10 -3.02
C ASN A 140 -1.87 3.56 -1.66
N THR A 141 -0.69 3.11 -1.25
CA THR A 141 -0.03 3.59 -0.03
C THR A 141 0.74 4.88 -0.31
N ALA A 142 0.14 6.02 0.05
CA ALA A 142 0.84 7.28 0.15
C ALA A 142 1.53 7.42 1.53
N SER A 143 1.44 8.56 2.17
CA SER A 143 1.94 8.87 3.52
C SER A 143 1.40 10.23 3.94
N ILE A 144 1.44 10.58 5.22
CA ILE A 144 1.30 11.98 5.66
C ILE A 144 2.35 12.89 5.01
N ALA A 145 3.52 12.36 4.65
CA ALA A 145 4.53 13.06 3.85
C ALA A 145 4.06 13.41 2.43
N GLY A 146 2.97 12.82 1.95
CA GLY A 146 2.30 13.18 0.71
C GLY A 146 1.24 14.29 0.87
N LEU A 147 0.96 14.70 2.11
CA LEU A 147 -0.01 15.75 2.46
C LEU A 147 0.69 17.02 2.96
N GLY A 148 1.95 16.94 3.36
CA GLY A 148 2.72 18.05 3.90
C GLY A 148 4.22 17.84 3.75
N ALA A 149 5.00 18.73 4.37
CA ALA A 149 6.45 18.66 4.33
C ALA A 149 6.99 17.52 5.21
N ALA A 150 8.09 16.91 4.77
CA ALA A 150 8.84 15.91 5.55
C ALA A 150 10.34 16.30 5.56
N PRO A 151 10.81 17.03 6.58
CA PRO A 151 12.21 17.44 6.69
C PRO A 151 13.16 16.23 6.65
N LYS A 152 14.22 16.32 5.85
CA LYS A 152 15.21 15.26 5.55
C LYS A 152 14.66 14.05 4.79
N MET A 153 13.44 14.14 4.26
CA MET A 153 12.77 13.13 3.45
C MET A 153 12.05 13.80 2.26
N SER A 154 12.70 14.77 1.62
CA SER A 154 12.10 15.60 0.57
C SER A 154 11.76 14.81 -0.70
N ILE A 155 12.62 13.87 -1.10
CA ILE A 155 12.41 13.00 -2.26
C ILE A 155 11.28 12.02 -1.95
N TYR A 156 11.29 11.43 -0.75
CA TYR A 156 10.22 10.56 -0.29
C TYR A 156 8.87 11.32 -0.26
N ALA A 157 8.85 12.54 0.31
CA ALA A 157 7.65 13.38 0.31
C ALA A 157 7.14 13.65 -1.12
N ALA A 158 8.04 14.05 -2.03
CA ALA A 158 7.70 14.25 -3.44
C ALA A 158 7.10 12.98 -4.06
N SER A 159 7.68 11.80 -3.78
CA SER A 159 7.17 10.53 -4.27
C SER A 159 5.74 10.25 -3.78
N LYS A 160 5.44 10.57 -2.50
CA LYS A 160 4.11 10.34 -1.92
C LYS A 160 3.06 11.35 -2.38
N HIS A 161 3.45 12.60 -2.68
CA HIS A 161 2.61 13.54 -3.40
C HIS A 161 2.27 13.06 -4.81
N ALA A 162 3.25 12.50 -5.53
CA ALA A 162 3.02 11.92 -6.86
C ALA A 162 2.01 10.76 -6.83
N VAL A 163 2.09 9.87 -5.83
CA VAL A 163 1.10 8.78 -5.63
C VAL A 163 -0.30 9.33 -5.44
N ILE A 164 -0.48 10.41 -4.67
CA ILE A 164 -1.79 11.06 -4.50
C ILE A 164 -2.28 11.65 -5.83
N GLY A 165 -1.39 12.26 -6.61
CA GLY A 165 -1.70 12.76 -7.95
C GLY A 165 -2.18 11.65 -8.89
N LEU A 166 -1.45 10.54 -8.97
CA LEU A 166 -1.81 9.35 -9.74
C LEU A 166 -3.17 8.78 -9.30
N THR A 167 -3.40 8.70 -7.99
CA THR A 167 -4.66 8.22 -7.40
C THR A 167 -5.85 9.05 -7.86
N LYS A 168 -5.76 10.37 -7.76
CA LYS A 168 -6.83 11.29 -8.15
C LYS A 168 -7.11 11.23 -9.65
N SER A 169 -6.06 11.19 -10.47
CA SER A 169 -6.20 11.09 -11.93
C SER A 169 -6.93 9.81 -12.33
N ALA A 170 -6.49 8.65 -11.81
CA ALA A 170 -7.13 7.38 -12.10
C ALA A 170 -8.59 7.32 -11.59
N ALA A 171 -8.89 7.90 -10.42
CA ALA A 171 -10.25 7.97 -9.89
C ALA A 171 -11.20 8.71 -10.84
N VAL A 172 -10.76 9.82 -11.42
CA VAL A 172 -11.56 10.63 -12.37
C VAL A 172 -11.70 9.92 -13.72
N GLU A 173 -10.61 9.33 -14.24
CA GLU A 173 -10.60 8.67 -15.55
C GLU A 173 -11.48 7.41 -15.60
N TYR A 174 -11.52 6.65 -14.50
CA TYR A 174 -12.14 5.32 -14.48
C TYR A 174 -13.39 5.20 -13.60
N GLY A 175 -13.75 6.24 -12.85
CA GLY A 175 -14.91 6.20 -11.94
C GLY A 175 -16.23 5.84 -12.63
N LYS A 176 -16.49 6.38 -13.82
CA LYS A 176 -17.69 6.04 -14.63
C LYS A 176 -17.72 4.59 -15.10
N LYS A 177 -16.59 3.90 -15.05
CA LYS A 177 -16.46 2.48 -15.43
C LYS A 177 -16.53 1.53 -14.23
N GLY A 178 -16.91 2.03 -13.04
CA GLY A 178 -17.07 1.22 -11.83
C GLY A 178 -15.78 0.97 -11.04
N LEU A 179 -14.66 1.59 -11.42
CA LEU A 179 -13.39 1.50 -10.67
C LEU A 179 -13.25 2.68 -9.71
N ARG A 180 -13.09 2.40 -8.42
CA ARG A 180 -12.72 3.39 -7.40
C ARG A 180 -11.22 3.31 -7.12
N VAL A 181 -10.57 4.46 -7.03
CA VAL A 181 -9.13 4.54 -6.73
C VAL A 181 -8.92 5.53 -5.60
N ASN A 182 -8.34 5.06 -4.49
CA ASN A 182 -8.10 5.86 -3.30
C ASN A 182 -6.65 5.69 -2.81
N ALA A 183 -6.21 6.52 -1.90
CA ALA A 183 -4.95 6.35 -1.18
C ALA A 183 -5.18 6.36 0.32
N VAL A 184 -4.38 5.57 1.05
CA VAL A 184 -4.18 5.73 2.49
C VAL A 184 -2.90 6.52 2.73
N CYS A 185 -2.92 7.39 3.74
CA CYS A 185 -1.79 8.23 4.13
C CYS A 185 -1.42 7.93 5.59
N PRO A 186 -0.69 6.82 5.85
CA PRO A 186 -0.25 6.50 7.20
C PRO A 186 0.73 7.55 7.72
N ALA A 187 0.68 7.80 9.03
CA ALA A 187 1.77 8.41 9.78
C ALA A 187 2.79 7.33 10.17
N VAL A 188 3.42 7.47 11.33
CA VAL A 188 4.35 6.44 11.81
C VAL A 188 3.57 5.24 12.34
N ILE A 189 3.81 4.11 11.72
CA ILE A 189 3.17 2.82 12.03
C ILE A 189 4.23 1.86 12.56
N GLU A 190 3.86 1.03 13.54
CA GLU A 190 4.75 0.03 14.11
C GLU A 190 5.07 -1.08 13.10
N THR A 191 6.16 -0.89 12.38
CA THR A 191 6.69 -1.78 11.35
C THR A 191 8.18 -1.97 11.58
N ASP A 192 8.80 -2.91 10.86
CA ASP A 192 10.26 -3.06 10.86
C ASP A 192 10.98 -1.80 10.37
N MET A 193 10.34 -1.01 9.50
CA MET A 193 10.86 0.30 9.08
C MET A 193 10.97 1.25 10.28
N PHE A 194 9.92 1.35 11.10
CA PHE A 194 9.94 2.16 12.32
C PHE A 194 10.95 1.63 13.33
N ARG A 195 10.98 0.31 13.57
CA ARG A 195 11.92 -0.29 14.54
C ARG A 195 13.36 0.03 14.19
N ARG A 196 13.74 -0.10 12.90
CA ARG A 196 15.07 0.32 12.41
C ARG A 196 15.34 1.81 12.61
N ALA A 197 14.34 2.67 12.35
CA ALA A 197 14.49 4.11 12.51
C ALA A 197 14.60 4.58 13.96
N ALA A 198 14.02 3.86 14.92
CA ALA A 198 14.01 4.17 16.36
C ALA A 198 15.05 3.38 17.16
N GLU A 199 15.79 2.46 16.52
CA GLU A 199 16.72 1.55 17.17
C GLU A 199 17.80 2.32 17.95
N GLY A 200 17.93 1.98 19.24
CA GLY A 200 18.94 2.53 20.14
C GLY A 200 18.69 3.96 20.67
N ASP A 201 17.58 4.63 20.29
CA ASP A 201 17.31 5.99 20.77
C ASP A 201 15.88 6.13 21.38
N PRO A 202 15.73 5.93 22.70
CA PRO A 202 14.44 6.11 23.40
C PRO A 202 13.86 7.51 23.28
N LYS A 203 14.70 8.55 23.20
CA LYS A 203 14.23 9.94 23.05
C LYS A 203 13.61 10.17 21.68
N LYS A 204 14.20 9.57 20.65
CA LYS A 204 13.65 9.61 19.29
C LYS A 204 12.31 8.89 19.22
N ALA A 205 12.19 7.72 19.86
CA ALA A 205 10.93 6.99 19.92
C ALA A 205 9.83 7.81 20.64
N GLU A 206 10.14 8.47 21.75
CA GLU A 206 9.20 9.33 22.48
C GLU A 206 8.82 10.56 21.67
N PHE A 207 9.78 11.21 21.03
CA PHE A 207 9.51 12.33 20.12
C PHE A 207 8.55 11.92 18.98
N ILE A 208 8.78 10.76 18.36
CA ILE A 208 7.90 10.26 17.29
C ILE A 208 6.48 10.03 17.81
N LYS A 209 6.30 9.47 19.01
CA LYS A 209 4.97 9.33 19.63
C LYS A 209 4.30 10.67 19.85
N SER A 210 5.05 11.68 20.32
CA SER A 210 4.52 13.01 20.62
C SER A 210 4.03 13.77 19.36
N MET A 211 4.46 13.38 18.16
CA MET A 211 3.94 13.95 16.92
C MET A 211 2.48 13.57 16.62
N HIS A 212 1.94 12.58 17.32
CA HIS A 212 0.57 12.13 17.13
C HIS A 212 -0.30 12.59 18.29
N PRO A 213 -1.35 13.42 18.07
CA PRO A 213 -2.28 13.87 19.11
C PRO A 213 -2.85 12.76 19.99
N VAL A 214 -3.03 11.56 19.43
CA VAL A 214 -3.48 10.38 20.19
C VAL A 214 -2.42 9.79 21.13
N GLY A 215 -1.18 10.33 21.14
CA GLY A 215 -0.11 9.98 22.09
C GLY A 215 0.58 8.63 21.82
N ARG A 216 0.40 8.03 20.66
CA ARG A 216 1.04 6.76 20.26
C ARG A 216 1.28 6.68 18.77
N ILE A 217 2.13 5.76 18.34
CA ILE A 217 2.23 5.36 16.94
C ILE A 217 1.05 4.45 16.55
N GLY A 218 0.76 4.38 15.25
CA GLY A 218 -0.29 3.50 14.71
C GLY A 218 0.13 2.04 14.67
N GLN A 219 -0.85 1.14 14.63
CA GLN A 219 -0.66 -0.29 14.41
C GLN A 219 -0.96 -0.64 12.95
N VAL A 220 -0.33 -1.70 12.44
CA VAL A 220 -0.52 -2.13 11.03
C VAL A 220 -1.98 -2.51 10.76
N GLU A 221 -2.69 -3.02 11.76
CA GLU A 221 -4.10 -3.38 11.68
C GLU A 221 -5.01 -2.16 11.48
N GLU A 222 -4.64 -0.98 12.00
CA GLU A 222 -5.41 0.25 11.84
C GLU A 222 -5.36 0.75 10.38
N VAL A 223 -4.19 0.61 9.72
CA VAL A 223 -4.07 0.91 8.30
C VAL A 223 -4.80 -0.15 7.47
N ALA A 224 -4.67 -1.44 7.82
CA ALA A 224 -5.39 -2.51 7.14
C ALA A 224 -6.91 -2.29 7.20
N ALA A 225 -7.46 -1.88 8.34
CA ALA A 225 -8.89 -1.58 8.49
C ALA A 225 -9.34 -0.45 7.55
N ALA A 226 -8.54 0.61 7.41
CA ALA A 226 -8.81 1.70 6.47
C ALA A 226 -8.78 1.22 5.00
N VAL A 227 -7.83 0.36 4.65
CA VAL A 227 -7.76 -0.24 3.30
C VAL A 227 -8.98 -1.10 3.01
N LEU A 228 -9.39 -1.96 3.95
CA LEU A 228 -10.58 -2.79 3.81
C LEU A 228 -11.84 -1.91 3.64
N TYR A 229 -11.99 -0.86 4.45
CA TYR A 229 -13.09 0.09 4.28
C TYR A 229 -13.12 0.68 2.86
N LEU A 230 -11.99 1.22 2.38
CA LEU A 230 -11.91 1.83 1.06
C LEU A 230 -12.18 0.84 -0.09
N CYS A 231 -11.90 -0.46 0.13
CA CYS A 231 -12.19 -1.51 -0.84
C CYS A 231 -13.62 -2.06 -0.75
N SER A 232 -14.33 -1.82 0.34
CA SER A 232 -15.67 -2.36 0.59
C SER A 232 -16.77 -1.62 -0.18
N GLU A 233 -17.95 -2.22 -0.25
CA GLU A 233 -19.17 -1.59 -0.79
C GLU A 233 -19.61 -0.37 0.02
N ASN A 234 -19.28 -0.32 1.32
CA ASN A 234 -19.56 0.83 2.19
C ASN A 234 -18.84 2.11 1.73
N ALA A 235 -17.75 1.99 0.98
CA ALA A 235 -17.04 3.11 0.36
C ALA A 235 -17.50 3.38 -1.08
N GLY A 236 -18.69 2.95 -1.48
CA GLY A 236 -19.18 3.02 -2.86
C GLY A 236 -19.21 4.44 -3.46
N PHE A 237 -19.31 5.48 -2.64
CA PHE A 237 -19.26 6.89 -3.07
C PHE A 237 -17.94 7.58 -2.72
N THR A 238 -16.89 6.81 -2.36
CA THR A 238 -15.57 7.31 -1.98
C THR A 238 -14.55 6.93 -3.05
N THR A 239 -14.10 7.92 -3.83
CA THR A 239 -13.03 7.75 -4.84
C THR A 239 -12.20 9.03 -4.94
N GLY A 240 -10.90 8.91 -5.21
CA GLY A 240 -9.95 10.03 -5.29
C GLY A 240 -9.51 10.59 -3.93
N VAL A 241 -9.88 9.97 -2.81
CA VAL A 241 -9.48 10.42 -1.48
C VAL A 241 -8.04 10.02 -1.15
N ALA A 242 -7.33 10.90 -0.46
CA ALA A 242 -6.10 10.60 0.26
C ALA A 242 -6.46 10.59 1.75
N LEU A 243 -6.71 9.40 2.30
CA LEU A 243 -7.23 9.20 3.66
C LEU A 243 -6.09 9.15 4.69
N PRO A 244 -5.94 10.14 5.59
CA PRO A 244 -4.98 10.06 6.67
C PRO A 244 -5.34 8.93 7.66
N VAL A 245 -4.33 8.16 8.06
CA VAL A 245 -4.40 7.18 9.14
C VAL A 245 -3.24 7.49 10.09
N ASP A 246 -3.39 8.54 10.88
CA ASP A 246 -2.27 9.31 11.41
C ASP A 246 -2.41 9.77 12.86
N GLY A 247 -3.45 9.33 13.56
CA GLY A 247 -3.69 9.73 14.96
C GLY A 247 -3.81 11.25 15.15
N GLY A 248 -4.23 12.00 14.10
CA GLY A 248 -4.42 13.43 14.11
C GLY A 248 -3.15 14.25 13.76
N ALA A 249 -2.05 13.62 13.35
CA ALA A 249 -0.78 14.30 13.08
C ALA A 249 -0.88 15.38 11.98
N THR A 250 -1.82 15.27 11.04
CA THR A 250 -2.03 16.27 9.97
C THR A 250 -3.19 17.24 10.24
N ALA A 251 -3.84 17.14 11.40
CA ALA A 251 -4.94 18.02 11.78
C ALA A 251 -4.50 19.29 12.52
N ILE A 252 -3.20 19.41 12.84
CA ILE A 252 -2.59 20.50 13.60
C ILE A 252 -1.53 21.21 12.77
#